data_b7c0c30fa47d8ed52a512f02668c7a32
#
_entry.id   b7c0c30fa47d8ed52a512f02668c7a32
#
_cell.length_a   1.000
_cell.length_b   1.000
_cell.length_c   1.000
_cell.angle_alpha   90.00
_cell.angle_beta   90.00
_cell.angle_gamma   90.00
#
_symmetry.space_group_name_H-M   'P 1'
#
loop_
_entity.id
_entity.type
_entity.pdbx_description
1 polymer ?
#
loop_
_entity_poly.entity_id
_entity_poly.type
_entity_poly.pdbx_seq_one_letter_code
_entity_poly.pdbx_strand_id
1 'polypeptide(L)'
;MKGMELVSKVSTKKPYFFGNPKSKLKVAAIDLGIKNSILKNLANQDIFVKVFPYNTSFSEIEKWEPNGYFLSNGPGDPEPLVLDQELAKKIIEKNYPLFGICLGHQIIALANGIPTFKMFNGHRGINNPVINHETGKGEITSQNHGFAVDRKVLESDPNIIITHSHLNDNTVAGLKMKSKNCFSVQYHPEAAPGPNDCLLYTSDAADEEDSVDLGGR
;
A
#
# COMPACT_ATOMS: atom_id res chain seq x y z
N MET A 1 -17.41 -12.89 -3.12
CA MET A 1 -16.18 -12.46 -2.43
C MET A 1 -16.47 -11.59 -1.21
N LYS A 2 -17.68 -10.99 -1.07
CA LYS A 2 -18.03 -10.22 0.15
C LYS A 2 -17.98 -11.13 1.39
N GLY A 3 -17.29 -10.68 2.45
CA GLY A 3 -17.05 -11.45 3.69
C GLY A 3 -16.04 -12.59 3.58
N MET A 4 -15.35 -12.73 2.43
CA MET A 4 -14.39 -13.84 2.23
C MET A 4 -12.97 -13.39 2.56
N GLU A 5 -12.42 -13.91 3.65
CA GLU A 5 -11.00 -13.85 3.94
C GLU A 5 -10.26 -14.90 3.08
N LEU A 6 -9.35 -14.46 2.22
CA LEU A 6 -8.57 -15.32 1.34
C LEU A 6 -7.06 -15.18 1.52
N VAL A 7 -6.61 -14.22 2.32
CA VAL A 7 -5.20 -13.93 2.56
C VAL A 7 -4.51 -15.10 3.27
N SER A 8 -5.18 -15.75 4.21
CA SER A 8 -4.66 -16.93 4.92
C SER A 8 -4.26 -18.10 4.01
N LYS A 9 -4.87 -18.16 2.81
CA LYS A 9 -4.59 -19.22 1.81
C LYS A 9 -3.38 -18.94 0.94
N VAL A 10 -2.97 -17.67 0.81
CA VAL A 10 -1.91 -17.22 -0.10
C VAL A 10 -0.69 -16.66 0.62
N SER A 11 -0.85 -16.15 1.84
CA SER A 11 0.25 -15.62 2.64
C SER A 11 1.28 -16.69 2.97
N THR A 12 2.54 -16.27 3.02
CA THR A 12 3.64 -17.14 3.47
C THR A 12 3.37 -17.69 4.87
N LYS A 13 3.90 -18.89 5.16
CA LYS A 13 3.77 -19.50 6.49
C LYS A 13 4.92 -19.17 7.43
N LYS A 14 6.04 -18.67 6.89
CA LYS A 14 7.25 -18.30 7.65
C LYS A 14 7.84 -17.03 7.06
N PRO A 15 8.42 -16.15 7.87
CA PRO A 15 9.14 -14.99 7.36
C PRO A 15 10.30 -15.41 6.46
N TYR A 16 10.56 -14.62 5.42
CA TYR A 16 11.72 -14.80 4.55
C TYR A 16 12.29 -13.44 4.12
N PHE A 17 13.51 -13.45 3.63
CA PHE A 17 14.22 -12.25 3.19
C PHE A 17 14.30 -12.17 1.67
N PHE A 18 14.35 -10.92 1.16
CA PHE A 18 14.52 -10.64 -0.25
C PHE A 18 15.40 -9.39 -0.43
N GLY A 19 16.27 -9.38 -1.43
CA GLY A 19 17.19 -8.27 -1.69
C GLY A 19 18.56 -8.43 -1.02
N ASN A 20 19.32 -7.34 -0.99
CA ASN A 20 20.69 -7.33 -0.49
C ASN A 20 20.70 -7.06 1.02
N PRO A 21 21.23 -7.96 1.87
CA PRO A 21 21.29 -7.75 3.32
C PRO A 21 22.22 -6.61 3.77
N LYS A 22 23.03 -6.04 2.84
CA LYS A 22 23.89 -4.89 3.09
C LYS A 22 23.24 -3.55 2.76
N SER A 23 22.01 -3.56 2.22
CA SER A 23 21.24 -2.34 1.94
C SER A 23 21.01 -1.56 3.22
N LYS A 24 21.06 -0.23 3.12
CA LYS A 24 20.85 0.67 4.26
C LYS A 24 19.38 0.68 4.71
N LEU A 25 18.46 0.59 3.76
CA LEU A 25 17.01 0.62 4.05
C LEU A 25 16.46 -0.79 4.22
N LYS A 26 15.68 -0.98 5.28
CA LYS A 26 14.98 -2.22 5.62
C LYS A 26 13.48 -2.00 5.60
N VAL A 27 12.75 -2.79 4.83
CA VAL A 27 11.29 -2.72 4.76
C VAL A 27 10.67 -4.02 5.24
N ALA A 28 9.77 -3.93 6.22
CA ALA A 28 8.93 -5.03 6.65
C ALA A 28 7.71 -5.12 5.74
N ALA A 29 7.67 -6.12 4.89
CA ALA A 29 6.54 -6.38 4.00
C ALA A 29 5.57 -7.40 4.64
N ILE A 30 4.32 -7.04 4.76
CA ILE A 30 3.24 -7.92 5.22
C ILE A 30 2.64 -8.62 3.99
N ASP A 31 2.74 -9.94 3.97
CA ASP A 31 2.32 -10.77 2.85
C ASP A 31 0.82 -11.06 2.88
N LEU A 32 0.08 -10.25 2.16
CA LEU A 32 -1.35 -10.46 1.89
C LEU A 32 -1.60 -11.25 0.59
N GLY A 33 -0.54 -11.68 -0.07
CA GLY A 33 -0.51 -12.30 -1.40
C GLY A 33 0.44 -11.55 -2.33
N ILE A 34 1.63 -11.22 -1.81
CA ILE A 34 2.61 -10.34 -2.45
C ILE A 34 3.10 -10.89 -3.79
N LYS A 35 3.13 -10.03 -4.82
CA LYS A 35 3.70 -10.37 -6.12
C LYS A 35 5.22 -10.25 -6.09
N ASN A 36 5.92 -11.21 -6.70
CA ASN A 36 7.38 -11.19 -6.82
C ASN A 36 7.93 -9.94 -7.54
N SER A 37 7.15 -9.34 -8.43
CA SER A 37 7.53 -8.09 -9.11
C SER A 37 7.67 -6.93 -8.12
N ILE A 38 6.83 -6.85 -7.10
CA ILE A 38 6.95 -5.85 -6.03
C ILE A 38 8.28 -6.03 -5.28
N LEU A 39 8.57 -7.26 -4.85
CA LEU A 39 9.83 -7.55 -4.15
C LEU A 39 11.07 -7.22 -5.00
N LYS A 40 11.01 -7.53 -6.31
CA LYS A 40 12.09 -7.18 -7.25
C LYS A 40 12.24 -5.67 -7.37
N ASN A 41 11.14 -4.91 -7.46
CA ASN A 41 11.19 -3.46 -7.56
C ASN A 41 11.79 -2.84 -6.30
N LEU A 42 11.38 -3.28 -5.10
CA LEU A 42 11.97 -2.83 -3.85
C LEU A 42 13.48 -3.16 -3.77
N ALA A 43 13.87 -4.37 -4.16
CA ALA A 43 15.28 -4.76 -4.17
C ALA A 43 16.12 -3.97 -5.19
N ASN A 44 15.53 -3.59 -6.33
CA ASN A 44 16.19 -2.76 -7.34
C ASN A 44 16.43 -1.31 -6.84
N GLN A 45 15.67 -0.87 -5.84
CA GLN A 45 15.86 0.41 -5.12
C GLN A 45 16.82 0.27 -3.93
N ASP A 46 17.64 -0.78 -3.88
CA ASP A 46 18.56 -1.11 -2.79
C ASP A 46 17.89 -1.25 -1.41
N ILE A 47 16.67 -1.77 -1.39
CA ILE A 47 15.91 -2.04 -0.16
C ILE A 47 16.03 -3.51 0.21
N PHE A 48 16.41 -3.78 1.47
CA PHE A 48 16.38 -5.12 2.04
C PHE A 48 15.02 -5.40 2.67
N VAL A 49 14.31 -6.38 2.15
CA VAL A 49 12.93 -6.69 2.53
C VAL A 49 12.89 -7.94 3.41
N LYS A 50 12.20 -7.88 4.53
CA LYS A 50 11.74 -9.06 5.26
C LYS A 50 10.24 -9.19 5.11
N VAL A 51 9.83 -10.28 4.50
CA VAL A 51 8.42 -10.60 4.28
C VAL A 51 7.89 -11.38 5.46
N PHE A 52 6.82 -10.88 6.07
CA PHE A 52 6.15 -11.48 7.22
C PHE A 52 4.79 -12.03 6.84
N PRO A 53 4.34 -13.14 7.46
CA PRO A 53 2.95 -13.59 7.35
C PRO A 53 1.95 -12.49 7.76
N TYR A 54 0.76 -12.48 7.15
CA TYR A 54 -0.31 -11.50 7.38
C TYR A 54 -0.74 -11.34 8.84
N ASN A 55 -0.64 -12.40 9.64
CA ASN A 55 -1.06 -12.40 11.04
C ASN A 55 0.09 -12.16 12.03
N THR A 56 1.23 -11.65 11.56
CA THR A 56 2.37 -11.35 12.43
C THR A 56 2.07 -10.11 13.29
N SER A 57 2.33 -10.20 14.59
CA SER A 57 2.09 -9.08 15.49
C SER A 57 3.05 -7.91 15.24
N PHE A 58 2.57 -6.69 15.50
CA PHE A 58 3.41 -5.49 15.39
C PHE A 58 4.70 -5.61 16.21
N SER A 59 4.62 -6.09 17.44
CA SER A 59 5.79 -6.25 18.33
C SER A 59 6.83 -7.25 17.81
N GLU A 60 6.43 -8.25 17.06
CA GLU A 60 7.35 -9.19 16.43
C GLU A 60 8.06 -8.56 15.22
N ILE A 61 7.32 -7.79 14.41
CA ILE A 61 7.88 -7.09 13.26
C ILE A 61 8.84 -6.00 13.72
N GLU A 62 8.45 -5.21 14.72
CA GLU A 62 9.24 -4.10 15.29
C GLU A 62 10.62 -4.55 15.82
N LYS A 63 10.75 -5.78 16.35
CA LYS A 63 12.03 -6.36 16.79
C LYS A 63 13.07 -6.45 15.66
N TRP A 64 12.66 -6.46 14.41
CA TRP A 64 13.57 -6.46 13.27
C TRP A 64 14.08 -5.05 12.94
N GLU A 65 13.52 -4.01 13.57
CA GLU A 65 13.87 -2.60 13.39
C GLU A 65 13.83 -2.16 11.92
N PRO A 66 12.67 -2.29 11.24
CA PRO A 66 12.53 -1.82 9.87
C PRO A 66 12.52 -0.29 9.82
N ASN A 67 13.03 0.29 8.73
CA ASN A 67 12.90 1.71 8.43
C ASN A 67 11.48 2.07 7.95
N GLY A 68 10.80 1.15 7.28
CA GLY A 68 9.44 1.34 6.78
C GLY A 68 8.64 0.04 6.70
N TYR A 69 7.35 0.17 6.47
CA TYR A 69 6.39 -0.92 6.41
C TYR A 69 5.67 -0.92 5.07
N PHE A 70 5.36 -2.10 4.58
CA PHE A 70 4.66 -2.30 3.33
C PHE A 70 3.51 -3.29 3.49
N LEU A 71 2.29 -2.87 3.16
CA LEU A 71 1.12 -3.75 3.06
C LEU A 71 0.91 -4.14 1.60
N SER A 72 1.07 -5.41 1.29
CA SER A 72 1.05 -5.88 -0.08
C SER A 72 -0.35 -5.92 -0.69
N ASN A 73 -0.40 -6.18 -1.98
CA ASN A 73 -1.60 -6.63 -2.66
C ASN A 73 -2.05 -7.99 -2.14
N GLY A 74 -3.31 -8.33 -2.39
CA GLY A 74 -3.87 -9.64 -2.02
C GLY A 74 -5.30 -9.84 -2.49
N PRO A 75 -5.84 -11.06 -2.35
CA PRO A 75 -7.19 -11.40 -2.72
C PRO A 75 -8.18 -11.21 -1.57
N GLY A 76 -9.46 -11.15 -1.91
CA GLY A 76 -10.56 -11.23 -0.94
C GLY A 76 -11.18 -9.90 -0.59
N ASP A 77 -11.91 -9.91 0.52
CA ASP A 77 -12.53 -8.76 1.14
C ASP A 77 -11.57 -8.20 2.20
N PRO A 78 -11.29 -6.89 2.24
CA PRO A 78 -10.44 -6.30 3.26
C PRO A 78 -11.10 -6.25 4.65
N GLU A 79 -12.43 -6.26 4.74
CA GLU A 79 -13.17 -6.08 5.98
C GLU A 79 -12.89 -7.15 7.06
N PRO A 80 -12.77 -8.46 6.72
CA PRO A 80 -12.43 -9.50 7.70
C PRO A 80 -10.98 -9.45 8.22
N LEU A 81 -10.07 -8.67 7.60
CA LEU A 81 -8.64 -8.61 7.94
C LEU A 81 -8.39 -7.66 9.14
N VAL A 82 -9.07 -7.92 10.25
CA VAL A 82 -9.04 -7.03 11.43
C VAL A 82 -7.63 -6.90 12.03
N LEU A 83 -6.85 -7.99 12.07
CA LEU A 83 -5.48 -7.96 12.60
C LEU A 83 -4.56 -7.07 11.78
N ASP A 84 -4.71 -7.08 10.45
CA ASP A 84 -3.92 -6.24 9.55
C ASP A 84 -4.35 -4.77 9.63
N GLN A 85 -5.63 -4.49 9.86
CA GLN A 85 -6.13 -3.14 10.14
C GLN A 85 -5.56 -2.60 11.46
N GLU A 86 -5.55 -3.40 12.53
CA GLU A 86 -4.93 -3.03 13.81
C GLU A 86 -3.42 -2.82 13.69
N LEU A 87 -2.75 -3.66 12.89
CA LEU A 87 -1.32 -3.51 12.57
C LEU A 87 -1.06 -2.18 11.87
N ALA A 88 -1.80 -1.88 10.79
CA ALA A 88 -1.69 -0.63 10.06
C ALA A 88 -1.93 0.58 10.97
N LYS A 89 -2.96 0.53 11.82
CA LYS A 89 -3.26 1.58 12.80
C LYS A 89 -2.08 1.85 13.74
N LYS A 90 -1.47 0.81 14.30
CA LYS A 90 -0.29 0.93 15.18
C LYS A 90 0.91 1.56 14.47
N ILE A 91 1.17 1.16 13.22
CA ILE A 91 2.26 1.73 12.40
C ILE A 91 2.02 3.23 12.19
N ILE A 92 0.79 3.61 11.81
CA ILE A 92 0.39 5.01 11.59
C ILE A 92 0.48 5.83 12.89
N GLU A 93 -0.01 5.30 14.02
CA GLU A 93 0.05 5.97 15.32
C GLU A 93 1.49 6.28 15.75
N LYS A 94 2.40 5.33 15.52
CA LYS A 94 3.84 5.49 15.80
C LYS A 94 4.58 6.32 14.74
N ASN A 95 3.90 6.76 13.70
CA ASN A 95 4.43 7.56 12.60
C ASN A 95 5.58 6.89 11.83
N TYR A 96 5.56 5.57 11.72
CA TYR A 96 6.48 4.88 10.83
C TYR A 96 6.05 5.04 9.37
N PRO A 97 7.00 5.10 8.42
CA PRO A 97 6.69 5.07 7.00
C PRO A 97 5.86 3.84 6.63
N LEU A 98 4.72 4.06 5.98
CA LEU A 98 3.81 2.99 5.56
C LEU A 98 3.33 3.21 4.14
N PHE A 99 3.56 2.21 3.30
CA PHE A 99 3.01 2.16 1.94
C PHE A 99 2.09 0.95 1.74
N GLY A 100 1.00 1.13 1.00
CA GLY A 100 0.03 0.07 0.70
C GLY A 100 -0.34 -0.02 -0.77
N ILE A 101 -0.40 -1.24 -1.31
CA ILE A 101 -0.84 -1.51 -2.70
C ILE A 101 -2.12 -2.35 -2.69
N CYS A 102 -3.12 -1.94 -3.46
CA CYS A 102 -4.36 -2.66 -3.75
C CYS A 102 -5.11 -3.07 -2.46
N LEU A 103 -4.98 -4.30 -1.97
CA LEU A 103 -5.55 -4.72 -0.69
C LEU A 103 -4.95 -3.93 0.48
N GLY A 104 -3.64 -3.66 0.45
CA GLY A 104 -2.96 -2.83 1.45
C GLY A 104 -3.52 -1.39 1.51
N HIS A 105 -3.88 -0.80 0.38
CA HIS A 105 -4.57 0.49 0.32
C HIS A 105 -5.92 0.45 1.04
N GLN A 106 -6.71 -0.61 0.81
CA GLN A 106 -8.01 -0.78 1.45
C GLN A 106 -7.89 -0.99 2.96
N ILE A 107 -6.88 -1.74 3.41
CA ILE A 107 -6.59 -1.94 4.84
C ILE A 107 -6.18 -0.63 5.51
N ILE A 108 -5.35 0.20 4.86
CA ILE A 108 -4.97 1.52 5.38
C ILE A 108 -6.21 2.41 5.52
N ALA A 109 -7.13 2.40 4.56
CA ALA A 109 -8.39 3.15 4.66
C ALA A 109 -9.22 2.67 5.87
N LEU A 110 -9.43 1.36 6.00
CA LEU A 110 -10.18 0.75 7.12
C LEU A 110 -9.53 1.06 8.48
N ALA A 111 -8.21 1.02 8.58
CA ALA A 111 -7.45 1.35 9.79
C ALA A 111 -7.69 2.80 10.27
N ASN A 112 -8.06 3.69 9.33
CA ASN A 112 -8.43 5.09 9.60
C ASN A 112 -9.95 5.29 9.69
N GLY A 113 -10.75 4.23 9.77
CA GLY A 113 -12.21 4.32 9.89
C GLY A 113 -12.92 4.66 8.58
N ILE A 114 -12.23 4.62 7.44
CA ILE A 114 -12.83 4.83 6.13
C ILE A 114 -13.29 3.48 5.57
N PRO A 115 -14.61 3.27 5.38
CA PRO A 115 -15.12 1.99 4.93
C PRO A 115 -14.78 1.71 3.46
N THR A 116 -14.84 0.44 3.11
CA THR A 116 -14.78 -0.02 1.73
C THR A 116 -16.14 -0.55 1.28
N PHE A 117 -16.36 -0.57 -0.01
CA PHE A 117 -17.57 -1.16 -0.58
C PHE A 117 -17.26 -2.11 -1.72
N LYS A 118 -18.13 -3.12 -1.89
CA LYS A 118 -18.06 -4.04 -3.02
C LYS A 118 -18.54 -3.34 -4.28
N MET A 119 -17.67 -3.23 -5.26
CA MET A 119 -18.01 -2.69 -6.58
C MET A 119 -18.88 -3.69 -7.36
N PHE A 120 -19.75 -3.18 -8.24
CA PHE A 120 -20.56 -4.03 -9.11
C PHE A 120 -19.70 -4.81 -10.11
N ASN A 121 -18.86 -4.14 -10.89
CA ASN A 121 -17.97 -4.78 -11.86
C ASN A 121 -16.52 -4.93 -11.37
N GLY A 122 -16.03 -4.00 -10.55
CA GLY A 122 -14.61 -3.87 -10.20
C GLY A 122 -13.75 -3.41 -11.39
N HIS A 123 -12.51 -3.06 -11.12
CA HIS A 123 -11.54 -2.71 -12.16
C HIS A 123 -10.60 -3.88 -12.43
N ARG A 124 -10.51 -4.29 -13.70
CA ARG A 124 -9.64 -5.39 -14.15
C ARG A 124 -9.07 -5.05 -15.51
N GLY A 125 -7.74 -5.07 -15.60
CA GLY A 125 -7.02 -4.79 -16.84
C GLY A 125 -5.80 -3.91 -16.63
N ILE A 126 -5.05 -3.73 -17.70
CA ILE A 126 -3.78 -2.99 -17.74
C ILE A 126 -3.93 -1.57 -18.33
N ASN A 127 -5.14 -1.12 -18.57
CA ASN A 127 -5.48 0.13 -19.26
C ASN A 127 -6.50 0.97 -18.47
N ASN A 128 -6.40 0.96 -17.15
CA ASN A 128 -7.27 1.75 -16.29
C ASN A 128 -6.69 3.15 -16.08
N PRO A 129 -7.35 4.21 -16.58
CA PRO A 129 -6.81 5.57 -16.47
C PRO A 129 -7.11 6.16 -15.11
N VAL A 130 -6.12 6.80 -14.50
CA VAL A 130 -6.26 7.57 -13.27
C VAL A 130 -5.74 8.99 -13.47
N ILE A 131 -6.26 9.94 -12.69
CA ILE A 131 -5.69 11.27 -12.56
C ILE A 131 -4.87 11.34 -11.28
N ASN A 132 -3.64 11.77 -11.40
CA ASN A 132 -2.79 12.14 -10.29
C ASN A 132 -3.08 13.61 -9.94
N HIS A 133 -3.68 13.85 -8.77
CA HIS A 133 -4.10 15.19 -8.36
C HIS A 133 -2.93 16.11 -7.96
N GLU A 134 -1.76 15.57 -7.65
CA GLU A 134 -0.58 16.36 -7.28
C GLU A 134 0.11 16.92 -8.53
N THR A 135 0.18 16.13 -9.60
CA THR A 135 0.82 16.54 -10.85
C THR A 135 -0.15 17.07 -11.90
N GLY A 136 -1.46 16.78 -11.74
CA GLY A 136 -2.50 17.07 -12.72
C GLY A 136 -2.41 16.19 -13.98
N LYS A 137 -1.61 15.10 -13.97
CA LYS A 137 -1.40 14.22 -15.13
C LYS A 137 -2.31 13.00 -15.07
N GLY A 138 -2.77 12.57 -16.24
CA GLY A 138 -3.38 11.28 -16.44
C GLY A 138 -2.32 10.19 -16.54
N GLU A 139 -2.55 9.05 -15.91
CA GLU A 139 -1.67 7.89 -15.90
C GLU A 139 -2.46 6.64 -16.27
N ILE A 140 -1.84 5.72 -17.01
CA ILE A 140 -2.46 4.42 -17.32
C ILE A 140 -1.95 3.40 -16.33
N THR A 141 -2.88 2.73 -15.65
CA THR A 141 -2.55 1.81 -14.55
C THR A 141 -3.05 0.40 -14.79
N SER A 142 -2.37 -0.55 -14.17
CA SER A 142 -2.84 -1.94 -14.04
C SER A 142 -3.70 -2.06 -12.78
N GLN A 143 -4.92 -2.59 -12.92
CA GLN A 143 -5.83 -2.77 -11.78
C GLN A 143 -6.46 -4.17 -11.80
N ASN A 144 -6.67 -4.74 -10.61
CA ASN A 144 -7.38 -6.00 -10.44
C ASN A 144 -8.00 -6.06 -9.04
N HIS A 145 -9.10 -5.32 -8.86
CA HIS A 145 -9.80 -5.29 -7.57
C HIS A 145 -11.32 -5.25 -7.74
N GLY A 146 -12.03 -5.67 -6.73
CA GLY A 146 -13.49 -5.68 -6.69
C GLY A 146 -14.08 -4.91 -5.51
N PHE A 147 -13.23 -4.27 -4.70
CA PHE A 147 -13.60 -3.38 -3.61
C PHE A 147 -12.92 -2.03 -3.83
N ALA A 148 -13.56 -0.97 -3.37
CA ALA A 148 -13.02 0.38 -3.40
C ALA A 148 -13.29 1.09 -2.07
N VAL A 149 -12.47 2.10 -1.77
CA VAL A 149 -12.61 2.95 -0.59
C VAL A 149 -13.80 3.91 -0.79
N ASP A 150 -14.61 4.11 0.25
CA ASP A 150 -15.73 5.05 0.22
C ASP A 150 -15.20 6.50 0.14
N ARG A 151 -15.36 7.07 -1.05
CA ARG A 151 -14.89 8.42 -1.35
C ARG A 151 -15.57 9.48 -0.48
N LYS A 152 -16.86 9.35 -0.22
CA LYS A 152 -17.63 10.37 0.53
C LYS A 152 -17.14 10.47 1.98
N VAL A 153 -16.90 9.31 2.59
CA VAL A 153 -16.38 9.25 3.95
C VAL A 153 -14.94 9.76 3.98
N LEU A 154 -14.10 9.38 3.01
CA LEU A 154 -12.71 9.84 2.93
C LEU A 154 -12.63 11.36 2.76
N GLU A 155 -13.44 11.97 1.89
CA GLU A 155 -13.47 13.42 1.68
C GLU A 155 -13.91 14.21 2.92
N SER A 156 -14.61 13.57 3.86
CA SER A 156 -15.00 14.18 5.14
C SER A 156 -13.87 14.20 6.18
N ASP A 157 -12.81 13.42 5.99
CA ASP A 157 -11.65 13.41 6.90
C ASP A 157 -10.64 14.49 6.50
N PRO A 158 -10.43 15.51 7.32
CA PRO A 158 -9.52 16.61 7.02
C PRO A 158 -8.04 16.20 6.99
N ASN A 159 -7.70 15.02 7.51
CA ASN A 159 -6.32 14.53 7.64
C ASN A 159 -5.87 13.68 6.45
N ILE A 160 -6.78 13.29 5.57
CA ILE A 160 -6.49 12.43 4.43
C ILE A 160 -6.68 13.20 3.12
N ILE A 161 -5.80 12.96 2.16
CA ILE A 161 -5.85 13.55 0.82
C ILE A 161 -6.03 12.43 -0.19
N ILE A 162 -6.95 12.60 -1.12
CA ILE A 162 -7.03 11.75 -2.31
C ILE A 162 -5.93 12.19 -3.26
N THR A 163 -4.96 11.32 -3.50
CA THR A 163 -3.85 11.58 -4.43
C THR A 163 -4.18 11.18 -5.86
N HIS A 164 -4.96 10.11 -6.03
CA HIS A 164 -5.37 9.62 -7.34
C HIS A 164 -6.85 9.27 -7.37
N SER A 165 -7.49 9.50 -8.52
CA SER A 165 -8.87 9.08 -8.79
C SER A 165 -8.95 8.38 -10.14
N HIS A 166 -9.78 7.35 -10.23
CA HIS A 166 -10.05 6.67 -11.49
C HIS A 166 -10.88 7.59 -12.41
N LEU A 167 -10.45 7.77 -13.66
CA LEU A 167 -11.05 8.77 -14.56
C LEU A 167 -12.46 8.40 -15.04
N ASN A 168 -12.82 7.11 -15.08
CA ASN A 168 -14.12 6.69 -15.62
C ASN A 168 -15.25 6.77 -14.59
N ASP A 169 -14.98 6.51 -13.31
CA ASP A 169 -16.02 6.41 -12.28
C ASP A 169 -15.72 7.17 -10.99
N ASN A 170 -14.59 7.90 -11.00
CA ASN A 170 -14.15 8.73 -9.89
C ASN A 170 -13.94 7.97 -8.55
N THR A 171 -13.72 6.65 -8.59
CA THR A 171 -13.32 5.90 -7.40
C THR A 171 -11.94 6.33 -6.91
N VAL A 172 -11.69 6.18 -5.60
CA VAL A 172 -10.40 6.50 -5.00
C VAL A 172 -9.35 5.53 -5.52
N ALA A 173 -8.30 6.05 -6.15
CA ALA A 173 -7.19 5.26 -6.68
C ALA A 173 -5.87 5.49 -5.92
N GLY A 174 -5.84 6.42 -4.97
CA GLY A 174 -4.72 6.65 -4.08
C GLY A 174 -5.07 7.64 -2.97
N LEU A 175 -4.43 7.49 -1.83
CA LEU A 175 -4.56 8.39 -0.69
C LEU A 175 -3.22 8.60 0.02
N LYS A 176 -3.08 9.73 0.72
CA LYS A 176 -2.01 10.00 1.66
C LYS A 176 -2.53 10.71 2.91
N MET A 177 -1.85 10.56 4.02
CA MET A 177 -2.13 11.30 5.25
C MET A 177 -1.31 12.59 5.29
N LYS A 178 -1.92 13.71 5.72
CA LYS A 178 -1.26 15.04 5.74
C LYS A 178 -0.09 15.15 6.71
N SER A 179 -0.19 14.49 7.86
CA SER A 179 0.73 14.65 8.99
C SER A 179 1.40 13.34 9.40
N LYS A 180 1.36 12.33 8.52
CA LYS A 180 1.94 10.99 8.74
C LYS A 180 2.61 10.51 7.47
N ASN A 181 3.70 9.78 7.62
CA ASN A 181 4.39 9.13 6.51
C ASN A 181 3.60 7.89 6.03
N CYS A 182 2.36 8.10 5.57
CA CYS A 182 1.48 7.04 5.14
C CYS A 182 0.79 7.41 3.82
N PHE A 183 0.97 6.58 2.82
CA PHE A 183 0.32 6.72 1.52
C PHE A 183 0.01 5.35 0.92
N SER A 184 -0.87 5.31 -0.07
CA SER A 184 -1.24 4.06 -0.71
C SER A 184 -1.89 4.28 -2.07
N VAL A 185 -1.83 3.24 -2.92
CA VAL A 185 -2.45 3.23 -4.23
C VAL A 185 -3.32 1.98 -4.42
N GLN A 186 -4.47 2.15 -5.07
CA GLN A 186 -5.40 1.05 -5.37
C GLN A 186 -4.92 0.21 -6.56
N TYR A 187 -4.19 0.82 -7.49
CA TYR A 187 -3.63 0.16 -8.66
C TYR A 187 -2.32 -0.57 -8.34
N HIS A 188 -1.80 -1.28 -9.33
CA HIS A 188 -0.56 -2.04 -9.26
C HIS A 188 0.57 -1.29 -9.97
N PRO A 189 1.37 -0.45 -9.26
CA PRO A 189 2.46 0.31 -9.88
C PRO A 189 3.59 -0.59 -10.38
N GLU A 190 3.73 -1.79 -9.83
CA GLU A 190 4.68 -2.79 -10.29
C GLU A 190 4.35 -3.37 -11.67
N ALA A 191 3.13 -3.13 -12.15
CA ALA A 191 2.64 -3.35 -13.51
C ALA A 191 3.17 -4.61 -14.22
N ALA A 192 3.12 -5.75 -13.57
CA ALA A 192 3.47 -7.01 -14.20
C ALA A 192 2.23 -7.93 -14.28
N PRO A 193 1.48 -7.90 -15.40
CA PRO A 193 1.68 -7.10 -16.62
C PRO A 193 1.11 -5.68 -16.53
N GLY A 194 1.59 -4.80 -17.42
CA GLY A 194 1.02 -3.47 -17.63
C GLY A 194 2.05 -2.35 -17.82
N PRO A 195 1.62 -1.11 -18.06
CA PRO A 195 2.48 0.06 -18.20
C PRO A 195 3.16 0.42 -16.87
N ASN A 196 4.39 0.96 -16.97
CA ASN A 196 5.22 1.33 -15.82
C ASN A 196 5.19 2.84 -15.53
N ASP A 197 4.14 3.54 -15.93
CA ASP A 197 4.03 5.00 -15.82
C ASP A 197 4.12 5.49 -14.36
N CYS A 198 3.77 4.62 -13.40
CA CYS A 198 3.66 4.94 -11.99
C CYS A 198 4.83 4.43 -11.12
N LEU A 199 5.89 3.87 -11.71
CA LEU A 199 7.04 3.35 -10.95
C LEU A 199 7.83 4.43 -10.20
N LEU A 200 7.78 5.66 -10.69
CA LEU A 200 8.45 6.81 -10.06
C LEU A 200 7.88 7.14 -8.67
N TYR A 201 6.61 6.85 -8.42
CA TYR A 201 5.96 7.14 -7.14
C TYR A 201 6.46 6.27 -5.97
N THR A 202 6.97 5.08 -6.25
CA THR A 202 7.50 4.18 -5.21
C THR A 202 8.94 4.50 -4.84
N SER A 203 9.69 5.23 -5.69
CA SER A 203 11.04 5.68 -5.38
C SER A 203 11.04 6.89 -4.44
N ASP A 204 10.15 7.85 -4.67
CA ASP A 204 10.09 9.08 -3.87
C ASP A 204 9.75 8.83 -2.40
N ALA A 205 8.98 7.77 -2.12
CA ALA A 205 8.65 7.38 -0.75
C ALA A 205 9.84 6.81 0.05
N ALA A 206 10.87 6.31 -0.63
CA ALA A 206 12.10 5.86 0.01
C ALA A 206 13.07 7.02 0.24
N ASP A 207 12.98 8.09 -0.58
CA ASP A 207 13.87 9.24 -0.54
C ASP A 207 13.41 10.34 0.44
N GLU A 208 12.14 10.36 0.87
CA GLU A 208 11.65 11.36 1.84
C GLU A 208 12.28 11.23 3.24
N GLU A 209 12.89 10.11 3.60
CA GLU A 209 13.62 9.98 4.88
C GLU A 209 14.91 10.81 4.92
N ASP A 210 15.55 11.09 3.78
CA ASP A 210 16.80 11.89 3.72
C ASP A 210 16.55 13.42 3.76
N SER A 211 15.29 13.88 3.61
CA SER A 211 14.98 15.32 3.55
C SER A 211 14.62 15.97 4.89
N VAL A 212 14.54 15.23 5.99
CA VAL A 212 14.09 15.75 7.30
C VAL A 212 15.23 16.27 8.19
N ASP A 213 16.50 16.15 7.80
CA ASP A 213 17.65 16.53 8.66
C ASP A 213 18.54 17.66 8.12
N LEU A 214 17.99 18.67 7.46
CA LEU A 214 18.73 19.91 7.14
C LEU A 214 17.93 21.18 7.52
N GLY A 215 17.52 21.31 8.77
CA GLY A 215 16.81 22.48 9.31
C GLY A 215 17.23 22.88 10.72
N GLY A 216 18.51 22.73 11.07
CA GLY A 216 19.07 23.17 12.34
C GLY A 216 20.16 24.21 12.15
N ARG A 217 19.76 25.50 12.01
CA ARG A 217 20.51 26.68 12.49
C ARG A 217 19.57 27.86 12.59
#